data_5cb0ac584d0a763cc0665974f7598890
#
_entry.id   5cb0ac584d0a763cc0665974f7598890
#
_cell.length_a   1.000
_cell.length_b   1.000
_cell.length_c   1.000
_cell.angle_alpha   90.00
_cell.angle_beta   90.00
_cell.angle_gamma   90.00
#
_symmetry.space_group_name_H-M   'P 1'
#
loop_
_entity.id
_entity.type
_entity.pdbx_description
1 polymer ?
#
loop_
_entity_poly.entity_id
_entity_poly.type
_entity_poly.pdbx_seq_one_letter_code
_entity_poly.pdbx_strand_id
1 'polypeptide(L)'
;MSDRVLEEIAALKDEDWALREEAATLLGDFRDPRAVGPLVEALHDRDRAVRDAATTALRKIGPAAAPALLAALQVPNSNVQEAAVAILKDVAAPEAVEPLIGCLTSKNWIMRMHAAKALGNLGDERAVRHLIPLLMDSVKAVRVDATDALAEIGRPAVATLLAALRHEEWILRLHACEALGKIGAEEAVAPLCEVMLHDRDTAVRQDAAKALGSIGPPAAFEALAKAVTDLSVRPYAVDALGRLKDRRAVPILIDVVSGKNRPANARKVPVCGDESGELDVEEMEVQIFAIGGLSEIGDERAIEPLIRALKDTRLRAAASAALSKMGLRIAAPLLAAMKTETDSNILFHARGILSAVGWRPAPTMKEGV
;
A
#
# COMPACT_ATOMS: atom_id res chain seq x y z
N MET A 1 27.68 14.13 -34.78
CA MET A 1 27.29 13.25 -33.67
C MET A 1 28.26 12.07 -33.48
N SER A 2 28.67 11.39 -34.54
CA SER A 2 29.54 10.18 -34.40
C SER A 2 30.90 10.48 -33.73
N ASP A 3 31.54 11.59 -34.06
CA ASP A 3 32.86 11.96 -33.51
C ASP A 3 32.76 12.38 -32.04
N ARG A 4 31.74 13.09 -31.66
CA ARG A 4 31.52 13.58 -30.30
C ARG A 4 31.29 12.45 -29.29
N VAL A 5 30.62 11.36 -29.67
CA VAL A 5 30.48 10.17 -28.81
C VAL A 5 31.84 9.52 -28.52
N LEU A 6 32.73 9.45 -29.51
CA LEU A 6 34.06 8.88 -29.34
C LEU A 6 34.96 9.79 -28.49
N GLU A 7 34.85 11.11 -28.60
CA GLU A 7 35.53 12.09 -27.75
C GLU A 7 35.14 11.89 -26.27
N GLU A 8 33.81 11.80 -25.99
CA GLU A 8 33.36 11.60 -24.61
C GLU A 8 33.70 10.20 -24.06
N ILE A 9 33.71 9.15 -24.91
CA ILE A 9 34.23 7.84 -24.50
C ILE A 9 35.73 7.92 -24.10
N ALA A 10 36.51 8.71 -24.79
CA ALA A 10 37.90 8.93 -24.42
C ALA A 10 38.06 9.72 -23.12
N ALA A 11 37.17 10.74 -22.90
CA ALA A 11 37.14 11.56 -21.70
C ALA A 11 36.77 10.78 -20.43
N LEU A 12 36.09 9.63 -20.53
CA LEU A 12 35.85 8.72 -19.39
C LEU A 12 37.17 8.20 -18.74
N LYS A 13 38.31 8.37 -19.41
CA LYS A 13 39.65 7.96 -18.90
C LYS A 13 40.50 9.13 -18.43
N ASP A 14 39.97 10.34 -18.36
CA ASP A 14 40.66 11.52 -17.91
C ASP A 14 41.15 11.39 -16.46
N GLU A 15 42.23 12.08 -16.10
CA GLU A 15 42.73 12.09 -14.73
C GLU A 15 41.80 12.83 -13.78
N ASP A 16 41.13 13.88 -14.26
CA ASP A 16 40.15 14.67 -13.52
C ASP A 16 38.82 13.94 -13.45
N TRP A 17 38.36 13.69 -12.22
CA TRP A 17 37.05 13.04 -11.98
C TRP A 17 35.86 13.85 -12.53
N ALA A 18 35.97 15.20 -12.52
CA ALA A 18 34.88 16.05 -12.99
C ALA A 18 34.66 15.91 -14.50
N LEU A 19 35.77 15.76 -15.27
CA LEU A 19 35.70 15.51 -16.72
C LEU A 19 35.13 14.10 -16.99
N ARG A 20 35.51 13.09 -16.19
CA ARG A 20 34.95 11.75 -16.31
C ARG A 20 33.43 11.72 -16.00
N GLU A 21 32.98 12.47 -14.98
CA GLU A 21 31.58 12.58 -14.60
C GLU A 21 30.77 13.29 -15.69
N GLU A 22 31.28 14.42 -16.23
CA GLU A 22 30.66 15.15 -17.33
C GLU A 22 30.54 14.27 -18.58
N ALA A 23 31.60 13.56 -18.95
CA ALA A 23 31.59 12.63 -20.07
C ALA A 23 30.57 11.52 -19.91
N ALA A 24 30.48 10.90 -18.72
CA ALA A 24 29.45 9.89 -18.44
C ALA A 24 28.02 10.47 -18.60
N THR A 25 27.80 11.69 -18.12
CA THR A 25 26.50 12.36 -18.22
C THR A 25 26.12 12.63 -19.67
N LEU A 26 27.03 13.19 -20.47
CA LEU A 26 26.82 13.46 -21.90
C LEU A 26 26.56 12.19 -22.69
N LEU A 27 27.30 11.12 -22.44
CA LEU A 27 27.07 9.82 -23.08
C LEU A 27 25.69 9.25 -22.78
N GLY A 28 25.18 9.48 -21.56
CA GLY A 28 23.81 9.14 -21.21
C GLY A 28 22.78 9.95 -21.99
N ASP A 29 23.03 11.23 -22.24
CA ASP A 29 22.16 12.09 -23.02
C ASP A 29 22.16 11.73 -24.51
N PHE A 30 23.31 11.30 -25.04
CA PHE A 30 23.39 10.81 -26.43
C PHE A 30 22.66 9.49 -26.65
N ARG A 31 22.48 8.68 -25.62
CA ARG A 31 21.84 7.35 -25.67
C ARG A 31 22.44 6.43 -26.75
N ASP A 32 23.71 6.58 -27.03
CA ASP A 32 24.39 5.79 -28.07
C ASP A 32 24.85 4.44 -27.48
N PRO A 33 24.44 3.29 -28.08
CA PRO A 33 24.84 1.98 -27.58
C PRO A 33 26.36 1.73 -27.53
N ARG A 34 27.16 2.45 -28.31
CA ARG A 34 28.63 2.36 -28.28
C ARG A 34 29.23 2.78 -26.94
N ALA A 35 28.51 3.61 -26.17
CA ALA A 35 28.93 4.05 -24.84
C ALA A 35 28.72 2.99 -23.74
N VAL A 36 27.94 1.94 -24.00
CA VAL A 36 27.57 0.95 -22.99
C VAL A 36 28.76 0.29 -22.33
N GLY A 37 29.70 -0.27 -23.12
CA GLY A 37 30.88 -0.92 -22.59
C GLY A 37 31.74 0.02 -21.73
N PRO A 38 32.15 1.19 -22.24
CA PRO A 38 32.86 2.21 -21.47
C PRO A 38 32.16 2.68 -20.20
N LEU A 39 30.84 2.83 -20.23
CA LEU A 39 30.06 3.21 -19.05
C LEU A 39 29.96 2.08 -18.01
N VAL A 40 29.90 0.81 -18.43
CA VAL A 40 30.00 -0.34 -17.52
C VAL A 40 31.39 -0.40 -16.86
N GLU A 41 32.48 -0.08 -17.58
CA GLU A 41 33.82 0.10 -16.99
C GLU A 41 33.83 1.24 -15.97
N ALA A 42 33.13 2.35 -16.24
CA ALA A 42 33.04 3.49 -15.32
C ALA A 42 32.29 3.17 -14.01
N LEU A 43 31.51 2.08 -13.93
CA LEU A 43 30.95 1.58 -12.66
C LEU A 43 32.04 1.13 -11.65
N HIS A 44 33.29 0.92 -12.12
CA HIS A 44 34.45 0.63 -11.28
C HIS A 44 35.23 1.89 -10.86
N ASP A 45 34.80 3.09 -11.29
CA ASP A 45 35.56 4.31 -11.01
C ASP A 45 35.77 4.51 -9.51
N ARG A 46 36.94 5.05 -9.17
CA ARG A 46 37.30 5.39 -7.78
C ARG A 46 36.37 6.48 -7.20
N ASP A 47 35.91 7.41 -8.05
CA ASP A 47 35.04 8.49 -7.64
C ASP A 47 33.56 8.08 -7.70
N ARG A 48 32.84 8.42 -6.64
CA ARG A 48 31.43 8.08 -6.55
C ARG A 48 30.56 8.83 -7.57
N ALA A 49 30.89 10.11 -7.82
CA ALA A 49 30.12 10.92 -8.76
C ALA A 49 30.18 10.33 -10.18
N VAL A 50 31.34 9.82 -10.59
CA VAL A 50 31.51 9.14 -11.88
C VAL A 50 30.68 7.85 -11.93
N ARG A 51 30.70 7.03 -10.86
CA ARG A 51 29.87 5.82 -10.79
C ARG A 51 28.36 6.13 -10.86
N ASP A 52 27.93 7.17 -10.15
CA ASP A 52 26.51 7.59 -10.13
C ASP A 52 26.08 8.15 -11.50
N ALA A 53 26.95 8.92 -12.18
CA ALA A 53 26.75 9.42 -13.54
C ALA A 53 26.68 8.26 -14.56
N ALA A 54 27.60 7.30 -14.49
CA ALA A 54 27.60 6.11 -15.35
C ALA A 54 26.34 5.27 -15.16
N THR A 55 25.89 5.08 -13.90
CA THR A 55 24.64 4.40 -13.57
C THR A 55 23.43 5.10 -14.21
N THR A 56 23.38 6.42 -14.11
CA THR A 56 22.30 7.23 -14.71
C THR A 56 22.35 7.17 -16.24
N ALA A 57 23.54 7.21 -16.81
CA ALA A 57 23.74 7.12 -18.25
C ALA A 57 23.26 5.77 -18.82
N LEU A 58 23.64 4.66 -18.18
CA LEU A 58 23.19 3.32 -18.58
C LEU A 58 21.67 3.15 -18.51
N ARG A 59 21.02 3.73 -17.50
CA ARG A 59 19.55 3.77 -17.43
C ARG A 59 18.92 4.55 -18.60
N LYS A 60 19.51 5.70 -18.97
CA LYS A 60 19.05 6.50 -20.12
C LYS A 60 19.22 5.79 -21.45
N ILE A 61 20.27 5.00 -21.61
CA ILE A 61 20.50 4.16 -22.80
C ILE A 61 19.45 3.05 -22.88
N GLY A 62 19.03 2.52 -21.73
CA GLY A 62 17.94 1.55 -21.64
C GLY A 62 18.31 0.13 -22.08
N PRO A 63 17.39 -0.61 -22.81
CA PRO A 63 17.55 -2.04 -23.08
C PRO A 63 18.86 -2.44 -23.80
N ALA A 64 19.44 -1.55 -24.58
CA ALA A 64 20.71 -1.81 -25.25
C ALA A 64 21.87 -2.06 -24.27
N ALA A 65 21.76 -1.62 -23.00
CA ALA A 65 22.75 -1.87 -21.97
C ALA A 65 22.64 -3.28 -21.34
N ALA A 66 21.52 -3.98 -21.49
CA ALA A 66 21.25 -5.22 -20.77
C ALA A 66 22.33 -6.30 -20.98
N PRO A 67 22.81 -6.61 -22.21
CA PRO A 67 23.83 -7.65 -22.38
C PRO A 67 25.12 -7.37 -21.60
N ALA A 68 25.57 -6.12 -21.58
CA ALA A 68 26.79 -5.72 -20.87
C ALA A 68 26.57 -5.73 -19.34
N LEU A 69 25.41 -5.32 -18.87
CA LEU A 69 25.04 -5.39 -17.45
C LEU A 69 24.94 -6.85 -16.97
N LEU A 70 24.40 -7.74 -17.77
CA LEU A 70 24.36 -9.18 -17.47
C LEU A 70 25.77 -9.78 -17.37
N ALA A 71 26.68 -9.36 -18.23
CA ALA A 71 28.10 -9.74 -18.13
C ALA A 71 28.74 -9.17 -16.85
N ALA A 72 28.39 -7.94 -16.47
CA ALA A 72 28.88 -7.30 -15.23
C ALA A 72 28.45 -8.04 -13.95
N LEU A 73 27.33 -8.76 -13.95
CA LEU A 73 26.92 -9.61 -12.82
C LEU A 73 27.90 -10.76 -12.54
N GLN A 74 28.69 -11.17 -13.54
CA GLN A 74 29.67 -12.24 -13.39
C GLN A 74 31.05 -11.74 -12.90
N VAL A 75 31.25 -10.41 -12.85
CA VAL A 75 32.49 -9.82 -12.35
C VAL A 75 32.54 -9.93 -10.82
N PRO A 76 33.64 -10.39 -10.20
CA PRO A 76 33.73 -10.55 -8.76
C PRO A 76 33.96 -9.21 -8.04
N ASN A 77 33.07 -8.25 -8.25
CA ASN A 77 33.05 -6.93 -7.61
C ASN A 77 31.62 -6.62 -7.18
N SER A 78 31.35 -6.64 -5.87
CA SER A 78 30.02 -6.46 -5.32
C SER A 78 29.39 -5.10 -5.69
N ASN A 79 30.16 -4.02 -5.74
CA ASN A 79 29.66 -2.70 -6.08
C ASN A 79 29.15 -2.65 -7.53
N VAL A 80 29.86 -3.29 -8.44
CA VAL A 80 29.46 -3.37 -9.85
C VAL A 80 28.28 -4.27 -10.04
N GLN A 81 28.25 -5.41 -9.35
CA GLN A 81 27.09 -6.32 -9.37
C GLN A 81 25.84 -5.62 -8.85
N GLU A 82 25.93 -4.90 -7.71
CA GLU A 82 24.84 -4.12 -7.17
C GLU A 82 24.34 -3.05 -8.15
N ALA A 83 25.27 -2.29 -8.75
CA ALA A 83 24.92 -1.29 -9.77
C ALA A 83 24.25 -1.93 -10.99
N ALA A 84 24.79 -3.04 -11.48
CA ALA A 84 24.24 -3.76 -12.63
C ALA A 84 22.79 -4.24 -12.37
N VAL A 85 22.53 -4.87 -11.22
CA VAL A 85 21.17 -5.31 -10.84
C VAL A 85 20.23 -4.11 -10.65
N ALA A 86 20.74 -3.03 -10.01
CA ALA A 86 19.94 -1.82 -9.81
C ALA A 86 19.58 -1.10 -11.12
N ILE A 87 20.44 -1.22 -12.15
CA ILE A 87 20.13 -0.69 -13.48
C ILE A 87 19.18 -1.62 -14.21
N LEU A 88 19.41 -2.95 -14.17
CA LEU A 88 18.54 -3.95 -14.80
C LEU A 88 17.11 -3.91 -14.29
N LYS A 89 16.92 -3.51 -13.04
CA LYS A 89 15.59 -3.26 -12.46
C LYS A 89 14.78 -2.23 -13.26
N ASP A 90 15.44 -1.21 -13.80
CA ASP A 90 14.82 -0.10 -14.54
C ASP A 90 14.80 -0.34 -16.06
N VAL A 91 15.53 -1.36 -16.51
CA VAL A 91 15.68 -1.72 -17.92
C VAL A 91 14.91 -3.01 -18.20
N ALA A 92 13.79 -2.90 -18.91
CA ALA A 92 12.97 -4.06 -19.28
C ALA A 92 13.72 -4.95 -20.32
N ALA A 93 14.43 -5.97 -19.83
CA ALA A 93 15.22 -6.91 -20.65
C ALA A 93 14.79 -8.34 -20.32
N PRO A 94 13.96 -8.99 -21.15
CA PRO A 94 13.48 -10.35 -20.90
C PRO A 94 14.59 -11.40 -20.75
N GLU A 95 15.74 -11.19 -21.38
CA GLU A 95 16.93 -12.03 -21.27
C GLU A 95 17.58 -11.97 -19.87
N ALA A 96 17.21 -10.97 -19.04
CA ALA A 96 17.72 -10.82 -17.69
C ALA A 96 17.05 -11.77 -16.67
N VAL A 97 15.95 -12.43 -17.01
CA VAL A 97 15.14 -13.22 -16.06
C VAL A 97 15.99 -14.31 -15.38
N GLU A 98 16.68 -15.17 -16.12
CA GLU A 98 17.49 -16.26 -15.55
C GLU A 98 18.69 -15.74 -14.72
N PRO A 99 19.49 -14.76 -15.19
CA PRO A 99 20.53 -14.14 -14.36
C PRO A 99 20.01 -13.50 -13.08
N LEU A 100 18.87 -12.81 -13.15
CA LEU A 100 18.24 -12.18 -11.98
C LEU A 100 17.72 -13.22 -10.97
N ILE A 101 17.17 -14.34 -11.46
CA ILE A 101 16.81 -15.48 -10.60
C ILE A 101 18.05 -15.97 -9.84
N GLY A 102 19.21 -16.06 -10.50
CA GLY A 102 20.46 -16.38 -9.82
C GLY A 102 20.85 -15.41 -8.70
N CYS A 103 20.55 -14.12 -8.88
CA CYS A 103 20.83 -13.08 -7.86
C CYS A 103 19.93 -13.19 -6.62
N LEU A 104 18.77 -13.86 -6.67
CA LEU A 104 17.87 -14.04 -5.53
C LEU A 104 18.50 -14.85 -4.38
N THR A 105 19.55 -15.61 -4.65
CA THR A 105 20.27 -16.40 -3.64
C THR A 105 21.57 -15.75 -3.15
N SER A 106 21.84 -14.51 -3.57
CA SER A 106 23.05 -13.76 -3.18
C SER A 106 23.13 -13.58 -1.66
N LYS A 107 24.33 -13.65 -1.09
CA LYS A 107 24.59 -13.28 0.31
C LYS A 107 24.30 -11.80 0.57
N ASN A 108 24.45 -10.96 -0.45
CA ASN A 108 24.15 -9.54 -0.37
C ASN A 108 22.65 -9.30 -0.49
N TRP A 109 22.03 -8.78 0.57
CA TRP A 109 20.60 -8.50 0.62
C TRP A 109 20.16 -7.43 -0.40
N ILE A 110 21.03 -6.46 -0.73
CA ILE A 110 20.75 -5.42 -1.73
C ILE A 110 20.55 -6.05 -3.10
N MET A 111 21.39 -7.03 -3.44
CA MET A 111 21.24 -7.77 -4.69
C MET A 111 19.93 -8.57 -4.73
N ARG A 112 19.59 -9.27 -3.65
CA ARG A 112 18.33 -10.03 -3.58
C ARG A 112 17.13 -9.10 -3.75
N MET A 113 17.14 -7.96 -3.06
CA MET A 113 16.09 -6.95 -3.10
C MET A 113 15.90 -6.38 -4.52
N HIS A 114 16.97 -5.92 -5.15
CA HIS A 114 16.88 -5.36 -6.51
C HIS A 114 16.53 -6.43 -7.56
N ALA A 115 17.03 -7.66 -7.41
CA ALA A 115 16.69 -8.75 -8.29
C ALA A 115 15.19 -9.12 -8.19
N ALA A 116 14.65 -9.18 -6.97
CA ALA A 116 13.22 -9.41 -6.76
C ALA A 116 12.38 -8.33 -7.45
N LYS A 117 12.73 -7.04 -7.22
CA LYS A 117 12.04 -5.92 -7.86
C LYS A 117 12.14 -5.95 -9.39
N ALA A 118 13.33 -6.26 -9.92
CA ALA A 118 13.52 -6.37 -11.37
C ALA A 118 12.65 -7.48 -11.99
N LEU A 119 12.56 -8.63 -11.31
CA LEU A 119 11.74 -9.75 -11.76
C LEU A 119 10.24 -9.43 -11.70
N GLY A 120 9.79 -8.68 -10.69
CA GLY A 120 8.43 -8.15 -10.64
C GLY A 120 8.13 -7.25 -11.82
N ASN A 121 9.01 -6.27 -12.11
CA ASN A 121 8.86 -5.37 -13.26
C ASN A 121 8.82 -6.11 -14.62
N LEU A 122 9.54 -7.22 -14.73
CA LEU A 122 9.52 -8.07 -15.94
C LEU A 122 8.24 -8.89 -16.06
N GLY A 123 7.56 -9.19 -14.96
CA GLY A 123 6.31 -9.93 -14.95
C GLY A 123 6.41 -11.40 -15.40
N ASP A 124 7.61 -11.98 -15.38
CA ASP A 124 7.84 -13.33 -15.88
C ASP A 124 7.49 -14.40 -14.85
N GLU A 125 6.59 -15.30 -15.22
CA GLU A 125 6.09 -16.36 -14.32
C GLU A 125 7.18 -17.33 -13.83
N ARG A 126 8.29 -17.48 -14.55
CA ARG A 126 9.42 -18.32 -14.13
C ARG A 126 10.03 -17.88 -12.80
N ALA A 127 9.91 -16.58 -12.47
CA ALA A 127 10.42 -16.03 -11.22
C ALA A 127 9.60 -16.46 -10.00
N VAL A 128 8.31 -16.80 -10.15
CA VAL A 128 7.37 -17.03 -9.04
C VAL A 128 7.94 -18.01 -8.02
N ARG A 129 8.34 -19.22 -8.45
CA ARG A 129 8.85 -20.27 -7.54
C ARG A 129 10.11 -19.87 -6.78
N HIS A 130 10.89 -18.91 -7.33
CA HIS A 130 12.14 -18.43 -6.76
C HIS A 130 11.93 -17.22 -5.84
N LEU A 131 10.85 -16.47 -6.01
CA LEU A 131 10.46 -15.35 -5.15
C LEU A 131 9.79 -15.80 -3.86
N ILE A 132 9.07 -16.94 -3.86
CA ILE A 132 8.39 -17.46 -2.66
C ILE A 132 9.32 -17.60 -1.45
N PRO A 133 10.52 -18.22 -1.54
CA PRO A 133 11.43 -18.31 -0.40
C PRO A 133 11.84 -16.96 0.17
N LEU A 134 11.88 -15.90 -0.65
CA LEU A 134 12.24 -14.55 -0.20
C LEU A 134 11.16 -13.89 0.65
N LEU A 135 9.95 -14.39 0.67
CA LEU A 135 8.91 -13.96 1.62
C LEU A 135 9.29 -14.25 3.07
N MET A 136 10.28 -15.14 3.29
CA MET A 136 10.86 -15.46 4.61
C MET A 136 12.28 -14.91 4.78
N ASP A 137 12.73 -14.00 3.90
CA ASP A 137 14.08 -13.43 4.00
C ASP A 137 14.29 -12.75 5.36
N SER A 138 15.50 -12.87 5.90
CA SER A 138 15.86 -12.23 7.16
C SER A 138 15.72 -10.71 7.13
N VAL A 139 15.89 -10.10 5.94
CA VAL A 139 15.81 -8.65 5.73
C VAL A 139 14.41 -8.26 5.28
N LYS A 140 13.77 -7.38 6.06
CA LYS A 140 12.39 -6.92 5.77
C LYS A 140 12.23 -6.32 4.38
N ALA A 141 13.20 -5.51 3.92
CA ALA A 141 13.14 -4.90 2.58
C ALA A 141 13.07 -5.95 1.47
N VAL A 142 13.81 -7.05 1.59
CA VAL A 142 13.77 -8.16 0.62
C VAL A 142 12.39 -8.83 0.62
N ARG A 143 11.80 -9.06 1.81
CA ARG A 143 10.45 -9.63 1.92
C ARG A 143 9.41 -8.74 1.23
N VAL A 144 9.47 -7.42 1.46
CA VAL A 144 8.54 -6.45 0.86
C VAL A 144 8.67 -6.46 -0.67
N ASP A 145 9.90 -6.32 -1.19
CA ASP A 145 10.10 -6.31 -2.65
C ASP A 145 9.74 -7.64 -3.31
N ALA A 146 9.93 -8.78 -2.63
CA ALA A 146 9.48 -10.08 -3.12
C ALA A 146 7.95 -10.20 -3.13
N THR A 147 7.27 -9.65 -2.10
CA THR A 147 5.81 -9.60 -2.05
C THR A 147 5.25 -8.73 -3.18
N ASP A 148 5.85 -7.55 -3.39
CA ASP A 148 5.47 -6.65 -4.47
C ASP A 148 5.74 -7.28 -5.84
N ALA A 149 6.88 -7.94 -6.02
CA ALA A 149 7.21 -8.63 -7.26
C ALA A 149 6.20 -9.73 -7.60
N LEU A 150 5.80 -10.55 -6.63
CA LEU A 150 4.75 -11.55 -6.84
C LEU A 150 3.40 -10.92 -7.18
N ALA A 151 3.10 -9.77 -6.58
CA ALA A 151 1.89 -9.01 -6.90
C ALA A 151 1.95 -8.40 -8.32
N GLU A 152 3.11 -7.89 -8.75
CA GLU A 152 3.32 -7.36 -10.12
C GLU A 152 3.26 -8.46 -11.18
N ILE A 153 3.79 -9.67 -10.91
CA ILE A 153 3.62 -10.85 -11.78
C ILE A 153 2.14 -11.23 -11.87
N GLY A 154 1.38 -11.10 -10.78
CA GLY A 154 -0.06 -11.23 -10.79
C GLY A 154 -0.56 -12.67 -10.83
N ARG A 155 -1.54 -12.97 -11.72
CA ARG A 155 -2.24 -14.26 -11.76
C ARG A 155 -1.37 -15.51 -11.77
N PRO A 156 -0.23 -15.57 -12.46
CA PRO A 156 0.66 -16.74 -12.42
C PRO A 156 1.14 -17.10 -11.00
N ALA A 157 1.21 -16.12 -10.07
CA ALA A 157 1.64 -16.36 -8.70
C ALA A 157 0.53 -16.94 -7.78
N VAL A 158 -0.76 -16.80 -8.17
CA VAL A 158 -1.90 -17.09 -7.29
C VAL A 158 -1.87 -18.53 -6.75
N ALA A 159 -1.71 -19.53 -7.61
CA ALA A 159 -1.72 -20.92 -7.19
C ALA A 159 -0.64 -21.24 -6.14
N THR A 160 0.57 -20.69 -6.34
CA THR A 160 1.70 -20.88 -5.42
C THR A 160 1.48 -20.13 -4.10
N LEU A 161 0.91 -18.92 -4.17
CA LEU A 161 0.56 -18.14 -2.98
C LEU A 161 -0.56 -18.80 -2.16
N LEU A 162 -1.57 -19.39 -2.81
CA LEU A 162 -2.61 -20.19 -2.13
C LEU A 162 -2.02 -21.41 -1.39
N ALA A 163 -1.04 -22.06 -1.98
CA ALA A 163 -0.31 -23.14 -1.28
C ALA A 163 0.48 -22.59 -0.09
N ALA A 164 1.09 -21.41 -0.22
CA ALA A 164 1.84 -20.75 0.83
C ALA A 164 0.98 -20.36 2.06
N LEU A 165 -0.33 -20.12 1.90
CA LEU A 165 -1.25 -19.88 3.03
C LEU A 165 -1.32 -21.04 4.04
N ARG A 166 -0.89 -22.24 3.67
CA ARG A 166 -0.89 -23.44 4.53
C ARG A 166 0.47 -23.77 5.12
N HIS A 167 1.46 -22.93 4.89
CA HIS A 167 2.82 -23.17 5.36
C HIS A 167 2.94 -23.05 6.88
N GLU A 168 3.89 -23.75 7.49
CA GLU A 168 4.10 -23.71 8.95
C GLU A 168 4.57 -22.34 9.42
N GLU A 169 5.46 -21.71 8.67
CA GLU A 169 6.01 -20.39 8.99
C GLU A 169 5.00 -19.27 8.81
N TRP A 170 4.68 -18.56 9.90
CA TRP A 170 3.69 -17.50 9.92
C TRP A 170 4.03 -16.34 8.97
N ILE A 171 5.34 -16.03 8.85
CA ILE A 171 5.80 -14.91 8.02
C ILE A 171 5.53 -15.16 6.53
N LEU A 172 5.62 -16.42 6.08
CA LEU A 172 5.27 -16.77 4.70
C LEU A 172 3.76 -16.63 4.47
N ARG A 173 2.93 -17.11 5.42
CA ARG A 173 1.48 -16.97 5.32
C ARG A 173 1.05 -15.51 5.29
N LEU A 174 1.68 -14.65 6.13
CA LEU A 174 1.42 -13.20 6.19
C LEU A 174 1.66 -12.55 4.83
N HIS A 175 2.86 -12.71 4.27
CA HIS A 175 3.20 -12.10 2.98
C HIS A 175 2.42 -12.73 1.81
N ALA A 176 2.00 -14.00 1.92
CA ALA A 176 1.09 -14.60 0.95
C ALA A 176 -0.30 -13.93 0.98
N CYS A 177 -0.86 -13.63 2.17
CA CYS A 177 -2.10 -12.85 2.28
C CYS A 177 -1.94 -11.48 1.63
N GLU A 178 -0.85 -10.76 1.93
CA GLU A 178 -0.58 -9.44 1.39
C GLU A 178 -0.48 -9.46 -0.15
N ALA A 179 0.29 -10.40 -0.71
CA ALA A 179 0.44 -10.55 -2.17
C ALA A 179 -0.89 -10.88 -2.84
N LEU A 180 -1.68 -11.82 -2.31
CA LEU A 180 -3.00 -12.17 -2.84
C LEU A 180 -3.97 -10.99 -2.81
N GLY A 181 -3.93 -10.19 -1.75
CA GLY A 181 -4.71 -8.97 -1.63
C GLY A 181 -4.34 -7.91 -2.68
N LYS A 182 -3.02 -7.73 -2.94
CA LYS A 182 -2.51 -6.81 -3.98
C LYS A 182 -2.86 -7.27 -5.40
N ILE A 183 -2.84 -8.59 -5.65
CA ILE A 183 -3.24 -9.17 -6.94
C ILE A 183 -4.74 -8.97 -7.19
N GLY A 184 -5.54 -8.90 -6.12
CA GLY A 184 -7.00 -8.92 -6.25
C GLY A 184 -7.55 -10.29 -6.64
N ALA A 185 -6.92 -11.38 -6.19
CA ALA A 185 -7.25 -12.74 -6.59
C ALA A 185 -8.58 -13.20 -5.97
N GLU A 186 -9.66 -13.24 -6.76
CA GLU A 186 -10.98 -13.68 -6.29
C GLU A 186 -10.96 -15.14 -5.79
N GLU A 187 -10.11 -15.99 -6.36
CA GLU A 187 -9.91 -17.39 -5.97
C GLU A 187 -9.36 -17.51 -4.54
N ALA A 188 -8.72 -16.46 -4.02
CA ALA A 188 -8.17 -16.41 -2.67
C ALA A 188 -9.21 -16.07 -1.59
N VAL A 189 -10.42 -15.64 -1.95
CA VAL A 189 -11.42 -15.15 -0.99
C VAL A 189 -11.77 -16.19 0.06
N ALA A 190 -12.15 -17.40 -0.35
CA ALA A 190 -12.53 -18.45 0.60
C ALA A 190 -11.32 -18.89 1.47
N PRO A 191 -10.11 -19.16 0.91
CA PRO A 191 -8.93 -19.43 1.73
C PRO A 191 -8.56 -18.29 2.69
N LEU A 192 -8.66 -17.03 2.28
CA LEU A 192 -8.38 -15.87 3.13
C LEU A 192 -9.40 -15.72 4.27
N CYS A 193 -10.68 -16.03 4.02
CA CYS A 193 -11.70 -16.08 5.08
C CYS A 193 -11.34 -17.12 6.15
N GLU A 194 -10.91 -18.32 5.74
CA GLU A 194 -10.47 -19.37 6.67
C GLU A 194 -9.22 -18.92 7.48
N VAL A 195 -8.24 -18.34 6.80
CA VAL A 195 -7.04 -17.79 7.46
C VAL A 195 -7.41 -16.70 8.47
N MET A 196 -8.25 -15.74 8.08
CA MET A 196 -8.70 -14.66 8.96
C MET A 196 -9.39 -15.16 10.22
N LEU A 197 -10.21 -16.21 10.12
CA LEU A 197 -10.99 -16.71 11.24
C LEU A 197 -10.20 -17.70 12.11
N HIS A 198 -9.23 -18.41 11.56
CA HIS A 198 -8.68 -19.61 12.21
C HIS A 198 -7.16 -19.69 12.27
N ASP A 199 -6.41 -18.76 11.64
CA ASP A 199 -4.95 -18.79 11.75
C ASP A 199 -4.50 -18.60 13.20
N ARG A 200 -3.48 -19.38 13.60
CA ARG A 200 -2.91 -19.32 14.95
C ARG A 200 -2.21 -17.98 15.24
N ASP A 201 -1.70 -17.33 14.20
CA ASP A 201 -0.97 -16.07 14.34
C ASP A 201 -1.89 -14.88 14.09
N THR A 202 -1.88 -13.94 15.02
CA THR A 202 -2.74 -12.75 14.96
C THR A 202 -2.39 -11.84 13.78
N ALA A 203 -1.09 -11.65 13.47
CA ALA A 203 -0.69 -10.80 12.35
C ALA A 203 -1.15 -11.37 11.01
N VAL A 204 -1.13 -12.70 10.87
CA VAL A 204 -1.65 -13.38 9.67
C VAL A 204 -3.15 -13.19 9.54
N ARG A 205 -3.93 -13.31 10.65
CA ARG A 205 -5.39 -13.02 10.63
C ARG A 205 -5.68 -11.59 10.22
N GLN A 206 -4.90 -10.63 10.74
CA GLN A 206 -5.04 -9.21 10.39
C GLN A 206 -4.77 -8.93 8.91
N ASP A 207 -3.71 -9.51 8.37
CA ASP A 207 -3.36 -9.31 6.96
C ASP A 207 -4.33 -10.02 6.01
N ALA A 208 -4.90 -11.16 6.41
CA ALA A 208 -6.00 -11.79 5.68
C ALA A 208 -7.25 -10.88 5.61
N ALA A 209 -7.59 -10.19 6.72
CA ALA A 209 -8.69 -9.23 6.73
C ALA A 209 -8.43 -8.03 5.80
N LYS A 210 -7.19 -7.50 5.81
CA LYS A 210 -6.77 -6.42 4.89
C LYS A 210 -6.85 -6.87 3.42
N ALA A 211 -6.36 -8.08 3.14
CA ALA A 211 -6.41 -8.66 1.80
C ALA A 211 -7.84 -8.79 1.30
N LEU A 212 -8.77 -9.30 2.13
CA LEU A 212 -10.20 -9.38 1.82
C LEU A 212 -10.80 -7.99 1.54
N GLY A 213 -10.41 -6.98 2.33
CA GLY A 213 -10.82 -5.59 2.10
C GLY A 213 -10.29 -5.00 0.78
N SER A 214 -9.10 -5.42 0.36
CA SER A 214 -8.48 -4.99 -0.92
C SER A 214 -9.12 -5.67 -2.13
N ILE A 215 -9.42 -6.96 -2.03
CA ILE A 215 -10.10 -7.72 -3.09
C ILE A 215 -11.56 -7.24 -3.23
N GLY A 216 -12.22 -6.91 -2.10
CA GLY A 216 -13.57 -6.35 -2.06
C GLY A 216 -14.70 -7.31 -2.50
N PRO A 217 -14.64 -8.63 -2.27
CA PRO A 217 -15.67 -9.52 -2.77
C PRO A 217 -16.89 -9.58 -1.84
N PRO A 218 -18.13 -9.52 -2.38
CA PRO A 218 -19.33 -9.70 -1.58
C PRO A 218 -19.38 -11.03 -0.81
N ALA A 219 -18.68 -12.06 -1.30
CA ALA A 219 -18.58 -13.38 -0.66
C ALA A 219 -17.85 -13.36 0.69
N ALA A 220 -16.99 -12.34 0.95
CA ALA A 220 -16.29 -12.21 2.24
C ALA A 220 -17.18 -11.61 3.35
N PHE A 221 -18.35 -11.09 3.03
CA PHE A 221 -19.20 -10.36 3.98
C PHE A 221 -19.45 -11.12 5.28
N GLU A 222 -19.94 -12.37 5.20
CA GLU A 222 -20.30 -13.16 6.38
C GLU A 222 -19.09 -13.44 7.29
N ALA A 223 -17.94 -13.73 6.70
CA ALA A 223 -16.70 -13.96 7.44
C ALA A 223 -16.20 -12.68 8.12
N LEU A 224 -16.22 -11.55 7.42
CA LEU A 224 -15.85 -10.25 7.97
C LEU A 224 -16.82 -9.81 9.07
N ALA A 225 -18.11 -10.01 8.89
CA ALA A 225 -19.13 -9.70 9.89
C ALA A 225 -18.89 -10.49 11.20
N LYS A 226 -18.51 -11.76 11.08
CA LYS A 226 -18.12 -12.60 12.23
C LYS A 226 -16.82 -12.11 12.87
N ALA A 227 -15.85 -11.69 12.09
CA ALA A 227 -14.54 -11.23 12.58
C ALA A 227 -14.63 -9.91 13.38
N VAL A 228 -15.70 -9.12 13.23
CA VAL A 228 -15.92 -7.89 14.04
C VAL A 228 -15.96 -8.17 15.55
N THR A 229 -16.25 -9.40 15.98
CA THR A 229 -16.23 -9.80 17.39
C THR A 229 -14.87 -10.21 17.92
N ASP A 230 -13.87 -10.44 17.06
CA ASP A 230 -12.48 -10.73 17.46
C ASP A 230 -11.71 -9.41 17.61
N LEU A 231 -11.38 -9.03 18.86
CA LEU A 231 -10.65 -7.80 19.17
C LEU A 231 -9.37 -7.62 18.35
N SER A 232 -8.65 -8.71 18.10
CA SER A 232 -7.37 -8.66 17.41
C SER A 232 -7.48 -8.37 15.91
N VAL A 233 -8.63 -8.67 15.29
CA VAL A 233 -8.89 -8.50 13.85
C VAL A 233 -9.92 -7.39 13.59
N ARG A 234 -10.69 -7.03 14.63
CA ARG A 234 -11.82 -6.08 14.58
C ARG A 234 -11.55 -4.81 13.76
N PRO A 235 -10.42 -4.06 13.95
CA PRO A 235 -10.19 -2.84 13.18
C PRO A 235 -10.16 -3.10 11.68
N TYR A 236 -9.50 -4.17 11.28
CA TYR A 236 -9.32 -4.54 9.87
C TYR A 236 -10.60 -5.11 9.26
N ALA A 237 -11.37 -5.88 10.03
CA ALA A 237 -12.65 -6.40 9.59
C ALA A 237 -13.68 -5.28 9.38
N VAL A 238 -13.70 -4.26 10.25
CA VAL A 238 -14.58 -3.10 10.14
C VAL A 238 -14.18 -2.24 8.92
N ASP A 239 -12.90 -1.97 8.72
CA ASP A 239 -12.41 -1.26 7.52
C ASP A 239 -12.77 -2.02 6.24
N ALA A 240 -12.51 -3.35 6.22
CA ALA A 240 -12.85 -4.20 5.09
C ALA A 240 -14.36 -4.19 4.78
N LEU A 241 -15.23 -4.28 5.79
CA LEU A 241 -16.69 -4.18 5.60
C LEU A 241 -17.10 -2.85 4.97
N GLY A 242 -16.45 -1.75 5.35
CA GLY A 242 -16.68 -0.45 4.72
C GLY A 242 -16.28 -0.43 3.25
N ARG A 243 -15.13 -1.01 2.92
CA ARG A 243 -14.59 -1.09 1.54
C ARG A 243 -15.42 -1.98 0.62
N LEU A 244 -16.11 -3.01 1.16
CA LEU A 244 -17.01 -3.84 0.37
C LEU A 244 -18.17 -3.04 -0.25
N LYS A 245 -18.53 -1.89 0.32
CA LYS A 245 -19.70 -1.07 -0.07
C LYS A 245 -21.02 -1.84 -0.09
N ASP A 246 -21.09 -2.92 0.67
CA ASP A 246 -22.28 -3.76 0.79
C ASP A 246 -23.25 -3.15 1.83
N ARG A 247 -24.48 -2.91 1.44
CA ARG A 247 -25.52 -2.36 2.33
C ARG A 247 -25.85 -3.24 3.53
N ARG A 248 -25.51 -4.52 3.49
CA ARG A 248 -25.64 -5.45 4.63
C ARG A 248 -24.70 -5.06 5.78
N ALA A 249 -23.58 -4.38 5.50
CA ALA A 249 -22.65 -3.91 6.51
C ALA A 249 -23.19 -2.74 7.34
N VAL A 250 -24.17 -1.98 6.84
CA VAL A 250 -24.67 -0.75 7.49
C VAL A 250 -25.13 -0.98 8.94
N PRO A 251 -25.97 -1.98 9.27
CA PRO A 251 -26.35 -2.23 10.65
C PRO A 251 -25.17 -2.53 11.56
N ILE A 252 -24.21 -3.34 11.08
CA ILE A 252 -23.01 -3.72 11.84
C ILE A 252 -22.14 -2.50 12.13
N LEU A 253 -21.90 -1.67 11.13
CA LEU A 253 -21.10 -0.45 11.25
C LEU A 253 -21.77 0.58 12.16
N ILE A 254 -23.12 0.71 12.11
CA ILE A 254 -23.88 1.56 13.04
C ILE A 254 -23.73 1.07 14.49
N ASP A 255 -23.78 -0.23 14.71
CA ASP A 255 -23.60 -0.79 16.05
C ASP A 255 -22.17 -0.57 16.57
N VAL A 256 -21.16 -0.63 15.70
CA VAL A 256 -19.78 -0.25 16.04
C VAL A 256 -19.68 1.23 16.42
N VAL A 257 -20.20 2.15 15.60
CA VAL A 257 -20.19 3.59 15.89
C VAL A 257 -20.91 3.89 17.22
N SER A 258 -21.98 3.16 17.53
CA SER A 258 -22.77 3.31 18.75
C SER A 258 -22.14 2.62 19.97
N GLY A 259 -21.01 1.91 19.83
CA GLY A 259 -20.36 1.15 20.89
C GLY A 259 -21.12 -0.10 21.36
N LYS A 260 -22.19 -0.53 20.66
CA LYS A 260 -23.02 -1.67 21.07
C LYS A 260 -22.34 -3.02 20.92
N ASN A 261 -21.51 -3.18 19.89
CA ASN A 261 -20.79 -4.42 19.56
C ASN A 261 -19.38 -4.45 20.17
N ARG A 262 -19.14 -3.69 21.22
CA ARG A 262 -17.85 -3.70 21.92
C ARG A 262 -17.68 -5.02 22.64
N PRO A 263 -16.61 -5.78 22.39
CA PRO A 263 -16.32 -7.00 23.14
C PRO A 263 -16.12 -6.69 24.64
N ALA A 264 -16.66 -7.55 25.51
CA ALA A 264 -16.65 -7.34 26.96
C ALA A 264 -15.25 -7.30 27.60
N ASN A 265 -14.25 -7.85 26.88
CA ASN A 265 -12.84 -7.90 27.32
C ASN A 265 -11.96 -6.80 26.72
N ALA A 266 -12.54 -5.79 26.06
CA ALA A 266 -11.80 -4.65 25.54
C ALA A 266 -11.11 -3.89 26.69
N ARG A 267 -9.80 -3.66 26.59
CA ARG A 267 -9.01 -2.97 27.61
C ARG A 267 -9.43 -1.50 27.71
N LYS A 268 -9.68 -1.06 28.94
CA LYS A 268 -9.90 0.33 29.26
C LYS A 268 -8.58 0.93 29.76
N VAL A 269 -8.15 2.03 29.18
CA VAL A 269 -6.96 2.76 29.63
C VAL A 269 -7.42 4.03 30.36
N PRO A 270 -7.01 4.25 31.63
CA PRO A 270 -7.37 5.47 32.37
C PRO A 270 -6.78 6.70 31.68
N VAL A 271 -7.59 7.76 31.52
CA VAL A 271 -7.12 9.07 31.04
C VAL A 271 -6.61 9.89 32.23
N CYS A 272 -5.38 10.36 32.14
CA CYS A 272 -4.82 11.24 33.12
C CYS A 272 -5.57 12.60 33.09
N GLY A 273 -6.35 12.90 34.13
CA GLY A 273 -7.00 14.21 34.31
C GLY A 273 -8.51 14.29 34.08
N ASP A 274 -9.17 13.17 33.75
CA ASP A 274 -10.65 13.13 33.66
C ASP A 274 -11.20 11.99 34.51
N GLU A 275 -11.95 12.33 35.57
CA GLU A 275 -12.52 11.36 36.52
C GLU A 275 -13.61 10.44 35.91
N SER A 276 -14.06 10.70 34.66
CA SER A 276 -15.11 9.97 33.97
C SER A 276 -14.67 9.21 32.72
N GLY A 277 -13.43 9.34 32.27
CA GLY A 277 -12.98 8.90 30.96
C GLY A 277 -11.91 7.80 30.95
N GLU A 278 -12.31 6.54 30.81
CA GLU A 278 -11.41 5.50 30.32
C GLU A 278 -11.30 5.63 28.79
N LEU A 279 -10.17 6.14 28.28
CA LEU A 279 -9.89 6.16 26.83
C LEU A 279 -9.57 4.76 26.34
N ASP A 280 -10.40 4.27 25.46
CA ASP A 280 -10.08 3.15 24.61
C ASP A 280 -9.71 3.68 23.22
N VAL A 281 -8.41 3.92 23.03
CA VAL A 281 -7.88 4.45 21.77
C VAL A 281 -8.14 3.48 20.62
N GLU A 282 -8.04 2.17 20.88
CA GLU A 282 -8.28 1.14 19.88
C GLU A 282 -9.75 1.15 19.42
N GLU A 283 -10.71 1.28 20.36
CA GLU A 283 -12.13 1.34 20.00
C GLU A 283 -12.48 2.63 19.26
N MET A 284 -11.84 3.75 19.60
CA MET A 284 -12.01 5.01 18.86
C MET A 284 -11.59 4.86 17.39
N GLU A 285 -10.45 4.22 17.12
CA GLU A 285 -10.00 3.96 15.74
C GLU A 285 -11.01 3.08 14.99
N VAL A 286 -11.50 2.03 15.62
CA VAL A 286 -12.52 1.15 15.04
C VAL A 286 -13.80 1.91 14.70
N GLN A 287 -14.25 2.81 15.59
CA GLN A 287 -15.41 3.67 15.34
C GLN A 287 -15.16 4.64 14.17
N ILE A 288 -13.95 5.19 14.05
CA ILE A 288 -13.59 6.05 12.92
C ILE A 288 -13.60 5.26 11.60
N PHE A 289 -13.08 4.03 11.57
CA PHE A 289 -13.19 3.16 10.39
C PHE A 289 -14.64 2.86 10.04
N ALA A 290 -15.50 2.59 11.04
CA ALA A 290 -16.92 2.37 10.82
C ALA A 290 -17.62 3.60 10.23
N ILE A 291 -17.32 4.80 10.73
CA ILE A 291 -17.82 6.08 10.19
C ILE A 291 -17.38 6.25 8.73
N GLY A 292 -16.11 5.97 8.44
CA GLY A 292 -15.57 6.00 7.07
C GLY A 292 -16.32 5.04 6.15
N GLY A 293 -16.51 3.81 6.58
CA GLY A 293 -17.26 2.78 5.85
C GLY A 293 -18.71 3.18 5.58
N LEU A 294 -19.41 3.72 6.58
CA LEU A 294 -20.78 4.24 6.40
C LEU A 294 -20.85 5.37 5.37
N SER A 295 -19.83 6.23 5.36
CA SER A 295 -19.69 7.30 4.37
C SER A 295 -19.49 6.77 2.95
N GLU A 296 -18.66 5.72 2.78
CA GLU A 296 -18.40 5.08 1.48
C GLU A 296 -19.64 4.34 0.94
N ILE A 297 -20.40 3.65 1.82
CA ILE A 297 -21.64 2.97 1.45
C ILE A 297 -22.73 4.00 1.11
N GLY A 298 -22.77 5.12 1.82
CA GLY A 298 -23.66 6.23 1.56
C GLY A 298 -25.15 5.89 1.77
N ASP A 299 -25.47 4.93 2.63
CA ASP A 299 -26.86 4.54 2.95
C ASP A 299 -27.51 5.54 3.92
N GLU A 300 -28.75 5.92 3.66
CA GLU A 300 -29.48 6.91 4.48
C GLU A 300 -29.69 6.50 5.94
N ARG A 301 -29.73 5.20 6.22
CA ARG A 301 -29.79 4.67 7.60
C ARG A 301 -28.61 5.12 8.48
N ALA A 302 -27.49 5.50 7.88
CA ALA A 302 -26.31 5.98 8.59
C ALA A 302 -26.45 7.43 9.07
N ILE A 303 -27.34 8.24 8.49
CA ILE A 303 -27.40 9.69 8.75
C ILE A 303 -27.65 9.99 10.22
N GLU A 304 -28.68 9.41 10.82
CA GLU A 304 -29.05 9.65 12.22
C GLU A 304 -27.96 9.18 13.21
N PRO A 305 -27.37 7.97 13.07
CA PRO A 305 -26.21 7.57 13.87
C PRO A 305 -25.00 8.50 13.75
N LEU A 306 -24.69 9.00 12.55
CA LEU A 306 -23.59 9.94 12.32
C LEU A 306 -23.88 11.32 12.97
N ILE A 307 -25.12 11.78 12.93
CA ILE A 307 -25.53 13.01 13.64
C ILE A 307 -25.33 12.84 15.15
N ARG A 308 -25.69 11.69 15.72
CA ARG A 308 -25.42 11.41 17.15
C ARG A 308 -23.95 11.35 17.47
N ALA A 309 -23.12 10.82 16.57
CA ALA A 309 -21.66 10.78 16.75
C ALA A 309 -21.02 12.17 16.82
N LEU A 310 -21.67 13.24 16.32
CA LEU A 310 -21.23 14.63 16.51
C LEU A 310 -21.12 15.04 17.99
N LYS A 311 -21.84 14.38 18.90
CA LYS A 311 -21.80 14.63 20.34
C LYS A 311 -20.48 14.15 20.97
N ASP A 312 -19.88 13.11 20.44
CA ASP A 312 -18.58 12.64 20.90
C ASP A 312 -17.46 13.50 20.26
N THR A 313 -16.72 14.21 21.12
CA THR A 313 -15.64 15.10 20.67
C THR A 313 -14.55 14.36 19.86
N ARG A 314 -14.34 13.08 20.15
CA ARG A 314 -13.35 12.23 19.49
C ARG A 314 -13.78 11.81 18.08
N LEU A 315 -15.07 11.57 17.87
CA LEU A 315 -15.66 11.13 16.62
C LEU A 315 -16.17 12.27 15.74
N ARG A 316 -16.33 13.45 16.32
CA ARG A 316 -16.96 14.62 15.70
C ARG A 316 -16.38 14.99 14.34
N ALA A 317 -15.05 15.00 14.22
CA ALA A 317 -14.38 15.33 12.97
C ALA A 317 -14.70 14.32 11.86
N ALA A 318 -14.60 13.02 12.18
CA ALA A 318 -14.91 11.94 11.25
C ALA A 318 -16.38 11.95 10.84
N ALA A 319 -17.30 12.13 11.80
CA ALA A 319 -18.74 12.20 11.56
C ALA A 319 -19.10 13.42 10.69
N SER A 320 -18.48 14.59 10.94
CA SER A 320 -18.69 15.78 10.12
C SER A 320 -18.24 15.58 8.67
N ALA A 321 -17.07 14.98 8.46
CA ALA A 321 -16.58 14.66 7.13
C ALA A 321 -17.50 13.64 6.41
N ALA A 322 -17.92 12.59 7.11
CA ALA A 322 -18.82 11.57 6.57
C ALA A 322 -20.16 12.17 6.14
N LEU A 323 -20.81 12.97 6.99
CA LEU A 323 -22.05 13.66 6.69
C LEU A 323 -21.89 14.60 5.49
N SER A 324 -20.81 15.40 5.45
CA SER A 324 -20.55 16.29 4.31
C SER A 324 -20.44 15.54 2.99
N LYS A 325 -19.79 14.37 2.98
CA LYS A 325 -19.65 13.53 1.79
C LYS A 325 -20.99 12.93 1.33
N MET A 326 -21.94 12.73 2.22
CA MET A 326 -23.28 12.23 1.88
C MET A 326 -24.14 13.24 1.12
N GLY A 327 -23.77 14.52 1.07
CA GLY A 327 -24.42 15.54 0.27
C GLY A 327 -25.76 16.05 0.83
N LEU A 328 -26.56 16.71 0.00
CA LEU A 328 -27.78 17.43 0.40
C LEU A 328 -28.87 16.57 1.11
N ARG A 329 -28.85 15.27 0.95
CA ARG A 329 -29.85 14.37 1.60
C ARG A 329 -29.80 14.39 3.12
N ILE A 330 -28.67 14.85 3.72
CA ILE A 330 -28.56 15.00 5.17
C ILE A 330 -29.27 16.25 5.70
N ALA A 331 -29.63 17.21 4.85
CA ALA A 331 -30.09 18.53 5.30
C ALA A 331 -31.36 18.45 6.17
N ALA A 332 -32.36 17.70 5.76
CA ALA A 332 -33.63 17.58 6.52
C ALA A 332 -33.43 16.89 7.88
N PRO A 333 -32.74 15.71 7.98
CA PRO A 333 -32.43 15.09 9.25
C PRO A 333 -31.58 15.97 10.17
N LEU A 334 -30.57 16.63 9.60
CA LEU A 334 -29.66 17.49 10.39
C LEU A 334 -30.37 18.72 10.95
N LEU A 335 -31.23 19.37 10.15
CA LEU A 335 -32.05 20.48 10.61
C LEU A 335 -33.08 20.05 11.69
N ALA A 336 -33.61 18.83 11.58
CA ALA A 336 -34.49 18.28 12.61
C ALA A 336 -33.73 18.07 13.94
N ALA A 337 -32.54 17.50 13.89
CA ALA A 337 -31.69 17.32 15.06
C ALA A 337 -31.28 18.65 15.70
N MET A 338 -30.96 19.68 14.90
CA MET A 338 -30.62 21.01 15.40
C MET A 338 -31.76 21.72 16.16
N LYS A 339 -33.03 21.37 15.94
CA LYS A 339 -34.14 21.97 16.67
C LYS A 339 -34.19 21.58 18.17
N THR A 340 -33.65 20.40 18.48
CA THR A 340 -33.62 19.86 19.85
C THR A 340 -32.27 19.95 20.52
N GLU A 341 -31.25 20.36 19.77
CA GLU A 341 -29.88 20.44 20.27
C GLU A 341 -29.61 21.78 20.97
N THR A 342 -28.96 21.69 22.12
CA THR A 342 -28.64 22.88 22.97
C THR A 342 -27.13 23.16 23.02
N ASP A 343 -26.29 22.20 22.63
CA ASP A 343 -24.83 22.38 22.61
C ASP A 343 -24.42 23.27 21.42
N SER A 344 -23.85 24.43 21.77
CA SER A 344 -23.42 25.44 20.78
C SER A 344 -22.33 24.90 19.83
N ASN A 345 -21.45 24.02 20.29
CA ASN A 345 -20.40 23.43 19.46
C ASN A 345 -21.00 22.47 18.42
N ILE A 346 -21.99 21.65 18.81
CA ILE A 346 -22.68 20.75 17.89
C ILE A 346 -23.45 21.55 16.85
N LEU A 347 -24.14 22.60 17.28
CA LEU A 347 -24.85 23.52 16.38
C LEU A 347 -23.90 24.22 15.40
N PHE A 348 -22.70 24.62 15.87
CA PHE A 348 -21.67 25.19 15.00
C PHE A 348 -21.22 24.18 13.92
N HIS A 349 -20.90 22.95 14.30
CA HIS A 349 -20.50 21.90 13.36
C HIS A 349 -21.63 21.56 12.39
N ALA A 350 -22.86 21.45 12.86
CA ALA A 350 -24.02 21.18 12.02
C ALA A 350 -24.25 22.24 10.95
N ARG A 351 -24.09 23.53 11.31
CA ARG A 351 -24.14 24.64 10.35
C ARG A 351 -23.02 24.57 9.32
N GLY A 352 -21.78 24.25 9.76
CA GLY A 352 -20.65 24.02 8.87
C GLY A 352 -20.90 22.91 7.85
N ILE A 353 -21.46 21.79 8.29
CA ILE A 353 -21.83 20.67 7.44
C ILE A 353 -22.90 21.10 6.42
N LEU A 354 -23.98 21.80 6.84
CA LEU A 354 -25.02 22.30 5.94
C LEU A 354 -24.45 23.24 4.87
N SER A 355 -23.52 24.13 5.27
CA SER A 355 -22.80 24.99 4.33
C SER A 355 -21.96 24.21 3.33
N ALA A 356 -21.22 23.20 3.82
CA ALA A 356 -20.35 22.36 2.99
C ALA A 356 -21.13 21.56 1.93
N VAL A 357 -22.33 21.11 2.25
CA VAL A 357 -23.21 20.40 1.29
C VAL A 357 -24.01 21.36 0.37
N GLY A 358 -23.79 22.66 0.49
CA GLY A 358 -24.44 23.68 -0.35
C GLY A 358 -25.89 23.96 0.01
N TRP A 359 -26.34 23.56 1.23
CA TRP A 359 -27.69 23.90 1.69
C TRP A 359 -27.80 25.39 1.97
N ARG A 360 -28.88 26.00 1.49
CA ARG A 360 -29.23 27.41 1.75
C ARG A 360 -30.64 27.47 2.35
N PRO A 361 -30.87 28.27 3.42
CA PRO A 361 -32.22 28.49 3.90
C PRO A 361 -33.09 29.12 2.80
N ALA A 362 -34.34 28.72 2.73
CA ALA A 362 -35.28 29.39 1.85
C ALA A 362 -35.30 30.90 2.17
N PRO A 363 -35.32 31.79 1.16
CA PRO A 363 -35.45 33.21 1.42
C PRO A 363 -36.71 33.42 2.27
N THR A 364 -36.54 33.97 3.47
CA THR A 364 -37.66 34.40 4.29
C THR A 364 -38.41 35.43 3.47
N MET A 365 -39.64 35.12 3.01
CA MET A 365 -40.53 36.13 2.53
C MET A 365 -40.66 37.15 3.67
N LYS A 366 -40.13 38.34 3.49
CA LYS A 366 -40.48 39.46 4.36
C LYS A 366 -41.98 39.60 4.25
N GLU A 367 -42.66 39.28 5.35
CA GLU A 367 -44.08 39.66 5.49
C GLU A 367 -44.09 41.16 5.25
N GLY A 368 -44.77 41.53 4.15
CA GLY A 368 -44.96 42.94 3.80
C GLY A 368 -45.75 43.64 4.88
N VAL A 369 -45.23 44.80 5.22
CA VAL A 369 -45.87 45.82 6.07
C VAL A 369 -47.25 46.18 5.51
#